data_bb4eeb4d17a0b9dea9919f0baed3e685
#
_entry.id   bb4eeb4d17a0b9dea9919f0baed3e685
#
_cell.length_a   1.000
_cell.length_b   1.000
_cell.length_c   1.000
_cell.angle_alpha   90.00
_cell.angle_beta   90.00
_cell.angle_gamma   90.00
#
_symmetry.space_group_name_H-M   'P 1'
#
loop_
_entity.id
_entity.type
_entity.pdbx_description
1 polymer ?
#
loop_
_entity_poly.entity_id
_entity_poly.type
_entity_poly.pdbx_seq_one_letter_code
_entity_poly.pdbx_strand_id
1 'polypeptide(L)'
;MKILIRSFIALSTFSLISLSTLAATSVTFWHMEGVPHRVDRIQTLIDEFNAANPGIEVKQEVQNWGEIYAKAPASVAAGTSPEILVGIPDFTPILAEMGAAQPVEDFVAELDAKYKFYQKALDQYTYNGHTWAVPLWNMAISIWYRKSEFENAGISPPTTWSELKAAAKALTKDGVYGIGLPGNKQLYTDQTIYSFMVNSGASEIYNSDGSLRFDNPGTVSAYEVYKDLYQYSAPDAANWTWGEAEACFASKACAMILQFTVITTYDSQAEGDANDLGVIQIPYADGMADSAGTVSYVNSAMIMTEDSEKMEASKKFLSFLMEPGNYGRFINMEPGLFLPITEEGSKDRTYWNDPMVVKYKPQIKTMLDNSTRGSLFGFTNGNTFTSISSISAQNLLSQTLQLAIIDGKDAKSAVSEGQSIMNEAIE
;
A
#
# COMPACT_ATOMS: atom_id res chain seq x y z
N MET A 1 43.43 -25.03 -84.87
CA MET A 1 43.53 -23.81 -84.06
C MET A 1 42.50 -23.92 -82.90
N LYS A 2 42.95 -24.41 -81.71
CA LYS A 2 42.09 -24.68 -80.55
C LYS A 2 42.23 -23.54 -79.58
N ILE A 3 41.15 -22.83 -79.36
CA ILE A 3 41.08 -21.74 -78.38
C ILE A 3 40.63 -22.31 -77.02
N LEU A 4 41.51 -22.24 -76.02
CA LEU A 4 41.21 -22.61 -74.65
C LEU A 4 40.60 -21.40 -73.94
N ILE A 5 39.32 -21.52 -73.50
CA ILE A 5 38.68 -20.57 -72.65
C ILE A 5 38.94 -21.01 -71.16
N ARG A 6 39.68 -20.21 -70.38
CA ARG A 6 39.86 -20.39 -68.94
C ARG A 6 38.76 -19.63 -68.22
N SER A 7 37.83 -20.34 -67.58
CA SER A 7 36.84 -19.79 -66.68
C SER A 7 37.49 -19.59 -65.31
N PHE A 8 37.55 -18.33 -64.84
CA PHE A 8 37.88 -17.97 -63.45
C PHE A 8 36.62 -18.07 -62.63
N ILE A 9 36.53 -19.01 -61.68
CA ILE A 9 35.49 -19.07 -60.64
C ILE A 9 36.03 -18.26 -59.47
N ALA A 10 35.49 -17.09 -59.25
CA ALA A 10 35.71 -16.29 -58.03
C ALA A 10 34.85 -16.87 -56.91
N LEU A 11 35.48 -17.52 -55.94
CA LEU A 11 34.81 -18.03 -54.70
C LEU A 11 34.68 -16.85 -53.70
N SER A 12 33.50 -16.24 -53.67
CA SER A 12 33.17 -15.22 -52.65
C SER A 12 32.86 -15.94 -51.34
N THR A 13 33.78 -15.93 -50.39
CA THR A 13 33.54 -16.35 -49.01
C THR A 13 32.70 -15.28 -48.31
N PHE A 14 31.40 -15.52 -48.19
CA PHE A 14 30.50 -14.76 -47.30
C PHE A 14 30.79 -15.22 -45.88
N SER A 15 31.53 -14.43 -45.13
CA SER A 15 31.65 -14.62 -43.67
C SER A 15 30.31 -14.26 -43.03
N LEU A 16 29.52 -15.24 -42.66
CA LEU A 16 28.38 -15.10 -41.76
C LEU A 16 28.93 -14.72 -40.37
N ILE A 17 28.92 -13.44 -40.07
CA ILE A 17 29.07 -12.97 -38.67
C ILE A 17 27.80 -13.40 -37.95
N SER A 18 27.89 -14.51 -37.21
CA SER A 18 26.86 -14.90 -36.27
C SER A 18 26.86 -13.83 -35.16
N LEU A 19 25.97 -12.86 -35.22
CA LEU A 19 25.61 -12.08 -34.03
C LEU A 19 24.98 -13.07 -33.05
N SER A 20 25.77 -13.51 -32.08
CA SER A 20 25.21 -14.11 -30.87
C SER A 20 24.35 -13.03 -30.25
N THR A 21 23.05 -13.10 -30.40
CA THR A 21 22.13 -12.35 -29.55
C THR A 21 22.33 -12.87 -28.13
N LEU A 22 23.06 -12.14 -27.30
CA LEU A 22 23.05 -12.38 -25.87
C LEU A 22 21.58 -12.41 -25.43
N ALA A 23 21.20 -13.46 -24.72
CA ALA A 23 19.85 -13.55 -24.18
C ALA A 23 19.63 -12.32 -23.27
N ALA A 24 18.45 -11.70 -23.36
CA ALA A 24 18.13 -10.57 -22.52
C ALA A 24 18.13 -10.99 -21.04
N THR A 25 18.65 -10.12 -20.16
CA THR A 25 18.58 -10.32 -18.71
C THR A 25 17.12 -10.24 -18.28
N SER A 26 16.58 -11.33 -17.76
CA SER A 26 15.17 -11.40 -17.34
C SER A 26 15.02 -10.91 -15.90
N VAL A 27 14.04 -10.02 -15.67
CA VAL A 27 13.65 -9.45 -14.38
C VAL A 27 12.18 -9.71 -14.17
N THR A 28 11.84 -10.49 -13.14
CA THR A 28 10.45 -10.70 -12.71
C THR A 28 10.08 -9.65 -11.66
N PHE A 29 8.99 -8.93 -11.91
CA PHE A 29 8.46 -7.88 -11.05
C PHE A 29 7.15 -8.34 -10.39
N TRP A 30 7.20 -8.67 -9.10
CA TRP A 30 6.01 -9.02 -8.32
C TRP A 30 5.40 -7.77 -7.68
N HIS A 31 4.10 -7.60 -7.87
CA HIS A 31 3.30 -6.55 -7.23
C HIS A 31 1.87 -7.07 -6.94
N MET A 32 1.14 -6.36 -6.08
CA MET A 32 -0.20 -6.76 -5.66
C MET A 32 -1.31 -5.90 -6.29
N GLU A 33 -0.96 -5.11 -7.30
CA GLU A 33 -1.91 -4.22 -7.98
C GLU A 33 -2.70 -4.98 -9.05
N GLY A 34 -3.66 -5.83 -8.61
CA GLY A 34 -4.39 -6.77 -9.47
C GLY A 34 -5.62 -6.21 -10.18
N VAL A 35 -5.99 -4.94 -9.96
CA VAL A 35 -7.11 -4.31 -10.66
C VAL A 35 -6.73 -4.11 -12.12
N PRO A 36 -7.58 -4.49 -13.11
CA PRO A 36 -7.20 -4.53 -14.52
C PRO A 36 -6.54 -3.26 -15.04
N HIS A 37 -7.11 -2.08 -14.78
CA HIS A 37 -6.54 -0.81 -15.26
C HIS A 37 -5.15 -0.49 -14.65
N ARG A 38 -4.84 -1.00 -13.44
CA ARG A 38 -3.51 -0.87 -12.82
C ARG A 38 -2.52 -1.81 -13.49
N VAL A 39 -2.93 -3.06 -13.71
CA VAL A 39 -2.12 -4.06 -14.45
C VAL A 39 -1.77 -3.54 -15.84
N ASP A 40 -2.75 -3.01 -16.58
CA ASP A 40 -2.55 -2.46 -17.92
C ASP A 40 -1.59 -1.25 -17.91
N ARG A 41 -1.68 -0.39 -16.90
CA ARG A 41 -0.77 0.75 -16.75
C ARG A 41 0.67 0.31 -16.48
N ILE A 42 0.86 -0.65 -15.59
CA ILE A 42 2.18 -1.22 -15.29
C ILE A 42 2.74 -1.91 -16.55
N GLN A 43 1.92 -2.68 -17.27
CA GLN A 43 2.34 -3.35 -18.50
C GLN A 43 2.78 -2.35 -19.57
N THR A 44 2.05 -1.25 -19.74
CA THR A 44 2.43 -0.19 -20.69
C THR A 44 3.83 0.38 -20.38
N LEU A 45 4.14 0.64 -19.11
CA LEU A 45 5.45 1.13 -18.70
C LEU A 45 6.55 0.08 -18.89
N ILE A 46 6.25 -1.20 -18.63
CA ILE A 46 7.16 -2.32 -18.88
C ILE A 46 7.48 -2.45 -20.37
N ASP A 47 6.46 -2.38 -21.24
CA ASP A 47 6.64 -2.50 -22.69
C ASP A 47 7.51 -1.37 -23.23
N GLU A 48 7.29 -0.13 -22.76
CA GLU A 48 8.12 1.03 -23.11
C GLU A 48 9.57 0.86 -22.64
N PHE A 49 9.77 0.37 -21.41
CA PHE A 49 11.09 0.09 -20.87
C PHE A 49 11.82 -1.00 -21.69
N ASN A 50 11.16 -2.14 -21.95
CA ASN A 50 11.72 -3.25 -22.69
C ASN A 50 12.08 -2.84 -24.13
N ALA A 51 11.24 -2.04 -24.79
CA ALA A 51 11.52 -1.51 -26.13
C ALA A 51 12.76 -0.60 -26.16
N ALA A 52 12.96 0.20 -25.11
CA ALA A 52 14.12 1.07 -24.99
C ALA A 52 15.40 0.35 -24.52
N ASN A 53 15.27 -0.87 -23.98
CA ASN A 53 16.36 -1.63 -23.38
C ASN A 53 16.40 -3.08 -23.89
N PRO A 54 16.73 -3.36 -25.16
CA PRO A 54 16.58 -4.69 -25.78
C PRO A 54 17.45 -5.80 -25.14
N GLY A 55 18.39 -5.44 -24.24
CA GLY A 55 19.18 -6.38 -23.44
C GLY A 55 18.54 -6.75 -22.10
N ILE A 56 17.37 -6.20 -21.76
CA ILE A 56 16.64 -6.46 -20.51
C ILE A 56 15.19 -6.82 -20.86
N GLU A 57 14.64 -7.83 -20.20
CA GLU A 57 13.25 -8.22 -20.32
C GLU A 57 12.60 -8.21 -18.94
N VAL A 58 11.81 -7.17 -18.62
CA VAL A 58 11.00 -7.11 -17.39
C VAL A 58 9.65 -7.75 -17.67
N LYS A 59 9.17 -8.58 -16.72
CA LYS A 59 7.84 -9.20 -16.73
C LYS A 59 7.15 -8.96 -15.39
N GLN A 60 5.91 -8.47 -15.41
CA GLN A 60 5.11 -8.39 -14.18
C GLN A 60 4.45 -9.73 -13.87
N GLU A 61 4.35 -10.02 -12.58
CA GLU A 61 3.52 -11.09 -12.04
C GLU A 61 2.68 -10.55 -10.88
N VAL A 62 1.37 -10.58 -11.07
CA VAL A 62 0.42 -10.09 -10.06
C VAL A 62 0.29 -11.10 -8.93
N GLN A 63 0.42 -10.61 -7.69
CA GLN A 63 0.26 -11.36 -6.46
C GLN A 63 -0.98 -10.88 -5.71
N ASN A 64 -1.29 -11.51 -4.58
CA ASN A 64 -2.42 -11.15 -3.72
C ASN A 64 -1.92 -10.67 -2.35
N TRP A 65 -2.43 -9.52 -1.87
CA TRP A 65 -2.08 -8.99 -0.55
C TRP A 65 -2.40 -9.96 0.59
N GLY A 66 -3.46 -10.76 0.48
CA GLY A 66 -3.83 -11.77 1.49
C GLY A 66 -2.89 -12.97 1.55
N GLU A 67 -2.05 -13.19 0.53
CA GLU A 67 -1.19 -14.36 0.40
C GLU A 67 0.31 -14.04 0.44
N ILE A 68 0.70 -12.78 0.14
CA ILE A 68 2.09 -12.41 -0.10
C ILE A 68 2.98 -12.65 1.13
N TYR A 69 2.46 -12.46 2.34
CA TYR A 69 3.20 -12.68 3.58
C TYR A 69 3.65 -14.13 3.78
N ALA A 70 2.90 -15.09 3.24
CA ALA A 70 3.30 -16.51 3.24
C ALA A 70 4.06 -16.88 1.97
N LYS A 71 3.64 -16.36 0.81
CA LYS A 71 4.18 -16.73 -0.50
C LYS A 71 5.62 -16.24 -0.72
N ALA A 72 5.94 -15.02 -0.31
CA ALA A 72 7.28 -14.49 -0.55
C ALA A 72 8.37 -15.22 0.26
N PRO A 73 8.25 -15.45 1.57
CA PRO A 73 9.20 -16.29 2.31
C PRO A 73 9.30 -17.71 1.74
N ALA A 74 8.17 -18.31 1.32
CA ALA A 74 8.18 -19.63 0.71
C ALA A 74 8.94 -19.65 -0.64
N SER A 75 8.81 -18.60 -1.45
CA SER A 75 9.55 -18.47 -2.71
C SER A 75 11.05 -18.31 -2.48
N VAL A 76 11.46 -17.60 -1.42
CA VAL A 76 12.86 -17.51 -0.99
C VAL A 76 13.40 -18.88 -0.64
N ALA A 77 12.69 -19.63 0.21
CA ALA A 77 13.08 -20.99 0.62
C ALA A 77 13.16 -21.97 -0.56
N ALA A 78 12.33 -21.77 -1.58
CA ALA A 78 12.31 -22.58 -2.81
C ALA A 78 13.31 -22.13 -3.86
N GLY A 79 13.99 -21.00 -3.72
CA GLY A 79 14.89 -20.42 -4.74
C GLY A 79 14.15 -19.92 -5.99
N THR A 80 12.90 -19.50 -5.83
CA THR A 80 12.02 -19.00 -6.92
C THR A 80 11.54 -17.58 -6.68
N SER A 81 12.30 -16.80 -5.92
CA SER A 81 12.01 -15.39 -5.66
C SER A 81 12.04 -14.58 -6.96
N PRO A 82 11.18 -13.53 -7.09
CA PRO A 82 11.33 -12.55 -8.16
C PRO A 82 12.63 -11.74 -7.99
N GLU A 83 13.04 -11.00 -9.01
CA GLU A 83 14.13 -10.04 -8.88
C GLU A 83 13.68 -8.74 -8.19
N ILE A 84 12.41 -8.36 -8.36
CA ILE A 84 11.82 -7.20 -7.69
C ILE A 84 10.50 -7.61 -7.03
N LEU A 85 10.36 -7.28 -5.75
CA LEU A 85 9.12 -7.49 -4.99
C LEU A 85 8.63 -6.17 -4.41
N VAL A 86 7.41 -5.78 -4.76
CA VAL A 86 6.72 -4.67 -4.09
C VAL A 86 6.26 -5.13 -2.70
N GLY A 87 6.39 -4.26 -1.71
CA GLY A 87 6.00 -4.56 -0.33
C GLY A 87 5.68 -3.32 0.49
N ILE A 88 5.32 -3.55 1.73
CA ILE A 88 5.05 -2.52 2.74
C ILE A 88 6.00 -2.69 3.94
N PRO A 89 6.12 -1.69 4.84
CA PRO A 89 7.21 -1.65 5.82
C PRO A 89 7.23 -2.81 6.82
N ASP A 90 6.11 -3.31 7.25
CA ASP A 90 6.00 -4.42 8.21
C ASP A 90 6.29 -5.80 7.60
N PHE A 91 6.33 -5.88 6.28
CA PHE A 91 6.67 -7.10 5.53
C PHE A 91 8.18 -7.22 5.23
N THR A 92 8.86 -6.10 5.03
CA THR A 92 10.27 -6.06 4.63
C THR A 92 11.24 -6.72 5.64
N PRO A 93 11.04 -6.60 6.98
CA PRO A 93 12.01 -7.11 7.95
C PRO A 93 12.28 -8.61 7.84
N ILE A 94 11.27 -9.44 7.59
CA ILE A 94 11.46 -10.87 7.46
C ILE A 94 12.30 -11.25 6.22
N LEU A 95 12.13 -10.53 5.11
CA LEU A 95 12.88 -10.80 3.88
C LEU A 95 14.32 -10.30 3.98
N ALA A 96 14.57 -9.22 4.73
CA ALA A 96 15.90 -8.74 5.04
C ALA A 96 16.64 -9.74 5.96
N GLU A 97 15.98 -10.26 7.00
CA GLU A 97 16.56 -11.26 7.91
C GLU A 97 16.87 -12.58 7.19
N MET A 98 16.04 -12.98 6.24
CA MET A 98 16.30 -14.16 5.38
C MET A 98 17.46 -13.93 4.40
N GLY A 99 18.04 -12.73 4.32
CA GLY A 99 19.07 -12.36 3.35
C GLY A 99 18.54 -12.26 1.91
N ALA A 100 17.24 -12.24 1.73
CA ALA A 100 16.61 -12.22 0.41
C ALA A 100 16.47 -10.80 -0.15
N ALA A 101 16.05 -9.83 0.66
CA ALA A 101 16.07 -8.43 0.28
C ALA A 101 17.50 -7.90 0.36
N GLN A 102 17.98 -7.27 -0.71
CA GLN A 102 19.34 -6.73 -0.78
C GLN A 102 19.38 -5.28 -0.29
N PRO A 103 20.47 -4.87 0.39
CA PRO A 103 20.70 -3.47 0.74
C PRO A 103 20.79 -2.60 -0.52
N VAL A 104 20.13 -1.43 -0.50
CA VAL A 104 20.03 -0.53 -1.68
C VAL A 104 20.36 0.93 -1.34
N GLU A 105 21.06 1.20 -0.24
CA GLU A 105 21.34 2.56 0.23
C GLU A 105 22.03 3.44 -0.82
N ASP A 106 23.03 2.95 -1.55
CA ASP A 106 23.72 3.73 -2.57
C ASP A 106 22.78 4.10 -3.71
N PHE A 107 21.96 3.14 -4.16
CA PHE A 107 20.99 3.36 -5.22
C PHE A 107 19.86 4.33 -4.79
N VAL A 108 19.36 4.19 -3.57
CA VAL A 108 18.37 5.12 -3.01
C VAL A 108 18.96 6.53 -2.87
N ALA A 109 20.24 6.65 -2.45
CA ALA A 109 20.91 7.95 -2.39
C ALA A 109 21.07 8.61 -3.77
N GLU A 110 21.34 7.84 -4.84
CA GLU A 110 21.35 8.34 -6.22
C GLU A 110 19.97 8.87 -6.65
N LEU A 111 18.90 8.16 -6.34
CA LEU A 111 17.53 8.58 -6.63
C LEU A 111 17.15 9.80 -5.80
N ASP A 112 17.52 9.83 -4.51
CA ASP A 112 17.27 10.97 -3.61
C ASP A 112 17.97 12.24 -4.08
N ALA A 113 19.20 12.14 -4.55
CA ALA A 113 19.93 13.27 -5.13
C ALA A 113 19.18 13.90 -6.31
N LYS A 114 18.41 13.11 -7.09
CA LYS A 114 17.66 13.55 -8.27
C LYS A 114 16.23 14.02 -7.93
N TYR A 115 15.51 13.27 -7.07
CA TYR A 115 14.06 13.39 -6.92
C TYR A 115 13.62 13.92 -5.55
N LYS A 116 14.50 13.95 -4.55
CA LYS A 116 14.25 14.47 -3.20
C LYS A 116 13.10 13.72 -2.50
N PHE A 117 13.39 12.53 -2.01
CA PHE A 117 12.44 11.77 -1.20
C PHE A 117 12.03 12.54 0.07
N TYR A 118 10.79 12.40 0.46
CA TYR A 118 10.39 12.81 1.80
C TYR A 118 11.06 11.91 2.84
N GLN A 119 11.65 12.51 3.87
CA GLN A 119 12.40 11.77 4.88
C GLN A 119 11.59 10.63 5.49
N LYS A 120 10.31 10.86 5.78
CA LYS A 120 9.40 9.82 6.29
C LYS A 120 9.25 8.61 5.35
N ALA A 121 9.47 8.75 4.05
CA ALA A 121 9.43 7.63 3.13
C ALA A 121 10.70 6.78 3.22
N LEU A 122 11.85 7.42 3.42
CA LEU A 122 13.13 6.74 3.63
C LEU A 122 13.18 6.01 4.98
N ASP A 123 12.69 6.67 6.05
CA ASP A 123 12.72 6.14 7.41
C ASP A 123 11.96 4.81 7.54
N GLN A 124 10.95 4.57 6.69
CA GLN A 124 10.17 3.34 6.70
C GLN A 124 10.97 2.10 6.28
N TYR A 125 12.07 2.29 5.57
CA TYR A 125 12.88 1.21 5.01
C TYR A 125 14.34 1.26 5.43
N THR A 126 14.69 2.19 6.34
CA THR A 126 16.06 2.34 6.82
C THR A 126 16.13 1.90 8.29
N TYR A 127 16.68 0.73 8.53
CA TYR A 127 16.89 0.16 9.86
C TYR A 127 18.07 -0.83 9.85
N ASN A 128 18.65 -1.09 11.04
CA ASN A 128 19.82 -1.96 11.21
C ASN A 128 21.03 -1.54 10.35
N GLY A 129 21.15 -0.23 10.06
CA GLY A 129 22.26 0.33 9.29
C GLY A 129 22.15 0.21 7.77
N HIS A 130 21.04 -0.30 7.25
CA HIS A 130 20.79 -0.47 5.83
C HIS A 130 19.45 0.15 5.37
N THR A 131 19.38 0.48 4.10
CA THR A 131 18.13 0.78 3.39
C THR A 131 17.73 -0.42 2.54
N TRP A 132 16.56 -1.01 2.82
CA TRP A 132 16.15 -2.32 2.31
C TRP A 132 15.25 -2.27 1.07
N ALA A 133 14.74 -1.11 0.71
CA ALA A 133 13.83 -0.98 -0.43
C ALA A 133 13.84 0.44 -1.00
N VAL A 134 13.46 0.55 -2.27
CA VAL A 134 13.24 1.81 -2.97
C VAL A 134 11.81 2.26 -2.75
N PRO A 135 11.53 3.38 -2.06
CA PRO A 135 10.17 3.89 -1.93
C PRO A 135 9.56 4.21 -3.30
N LEU A 136 8.27 3.89 -3.51
CA LEU A 136 7.58 4.11 -4.78
C LEU A 136 6.39 5.07 -4.67
N TRP A 137 5.48 4.85 -3.71
CA TRP A 137 4.33 5.72 -3.47
C TRP A 137 3.86 5.61 -2.03
N ASN A 138 3.18 6.64 -1.54
CA ASN A 138 2.54 6.62 -0.24
C ASN A 138 1.04 6.38 -0.36
N MET A 139 0.44 5.84 0.70
CA MET A 139 -1.01 5.68 0.86
C MET A 139 -1.39 6.09 2.28
N ALA A 140 -2.62 6.61 2.45
CA ALA A 140 -3.14 6.95 3.77
C ALA A 140 -4.63 6.62 3.87
N ILE A 141 -5.06 6.05 5.00
CA ILE A 141 -6.49 5.82 5.25
C ILE A 141 -7.14 7.13 5.70
N SER A 142 -8.36 7.37 5.21
CA SER A 142 -9.19 8.51 5.60
C SER A 142 -10.65 8.09 5.68
N ILE A 143 -11.49 8.91 6.28
CA ILE A 143 -12.93 8.73 6.18
C ILE A 143 -13.45 9.47 4.96
N TRP A 144 -14.11 8.72 4.08
CA TRP A 144 -14.84 9.21 2.93
C TRP A 144 -16.33 9.29 3.25
N TYR A 145 -17.00 10.34 2.80
CA TYR A 145 -18.41 10.56 3.08
C TYR A 145 -19.09 11.36 1.97
N ARG A 146 -20.44 11.35 1.92
CA ARG A 146 -21.21 12.26 1.06
C ARG A 146 -21.63 13.48 1.84
N LYS A 147 -21.23 14.66 1.32
CA LYS A 147 -21.57 15.95 1.93
C LYS A 147 -23.09 16.18 2.00
N SER A 148 -23.80 15.83 0.91
CA SER A 148 -25.26 15.94 0.84
C SER A 148 -25.99 15.15 1.94
N GLU A 149 -25.48 13.97 2.33
CA GLU A 149 -26.07 13.17 3.40
C GLU A 149 -25.89 13.84 4.76
N PHE A 150 -24.71 14.45 5.00
CA PHE A 150 -24.44 15.21 6.21
C PHE A 150 -25.27 16.49 6.29
N GLU A 151 -25.36 17.24 5.19
CA GLU A 151 -26.21 18.45 5.09
C GLU A 151 -27.68 18.13 5.32
N ASN A 152 -28.21 17.06 4.71
CA ASN A 152 -29.58 16.60 4.89
C ASN A 152 -29.88 16.13 6.32
N ALA A 153 -28.87 15.63 7.03
CA ALA A 153 -28.99 15.24 8.44
C ALA A 153 -28.75 16.41 9.40
N GLY A 154 -28.29 17.57 8.92
CA GLY A 154 -27.97 18.74 9.73
C GLY A 154 -26.77 18.53 10.64
N ILE A 155 -25.80 17.70 10.24
CA ILE A 155 -24.61 17.37 11.01
C ILE A 155 -23.33 17.79 10.27
N SER A 156 -22.29 18.11 11.05
CA SER A 156 -20.96 18.42 10.52
C SER A 156 -20.09 17.16 10.45
N PRO A 157 -19.08 17.13 9.57
CA PRO A 157 -18.09 16.06 9.56
C PRO A 157 -17.40 15.92 10.93
N PRO A 158 -17.28 14.70 11.47
CA PRO A 158 -16.78 14.46 12.81
C PRO A 158 -15.26 14.67 12.91
N THR A 159 -14.81 15.16 14.08
CA THR A 159 -13.41 15.30 14.46
C THR A 159 -13.03 14.43 15.65
N THR A 160 -14.02 14.04 16.46
CA THR A 160 -13.83 13.16 17.63
C THR A 160 -14.62 11.86 17.48
N TRP A 161 -14.29 10.87 18.31
CA TRP A 161 -15.01 9.59 18.32
C TRP A 161 -16.47 9.73 18.75
N SER A 162 -16.77 10.60 19.72
CA SER A 162 -18.16 10.88 20.12
C SER A 162 -18.95 11.47 18.96
N GLU A 163 -18.38 12.40 18.20
CA GLU A 163 -19.00 12.96 16.99
C GLU A 163 -19.17 11.92 15.89
N LEU A 164 -18.15 11.06 15.65
CA LEU A 164 -18.22 9.98 14.67
C LEU A 164 -19.33 8.99 14.98
N LYS A 165 -19.46 8.59 16.25
CA LYS A 165 -20.53 7.70 16.71
C LYS A 165 -21.90 8.33 16.58
N ALA A 166 -22.02 9.63 16.91
CA ALA A 166 -23.27 10.38 16.71
C ALA A 166 -23.64 10.47 15.21
N ALA A 167 -22.68 10.75 14.34
CA ALA A 167 -22.88 10.79 12.89
C ALA A 167 -23.28 9.42 12.34
N ALA A 168 -22.57 8.34 12.68
CA ALA A 168 -22.89 6.99 12.26
C ALA A 168 -24.32 6.60 12.66
N LYS A 169 -24.72 6.90 13.90
CA LYS A 169 -26.09 6.66 14.39
C LYS A 169 -27.13 7.48 13.62
N ALA A 170 -26.90 8.77 13.39
CA ALA A 170 -27.85 9.67 12.72
C ALA A 170 -28.07 9.31 11.24
N LEU A 171 -27.02 8.79 10.59
CA LEU A 171 -27.04 8.42 9.18
C LEU A 171 -27.53 6.98 8.95
N THR A 172 -27.64 6.15 9.99
CA THR A 172 -28.20 4.80 9.90
C THR A 172 -29.71 4.88 9.88
N LYS A 173 -30.31 4.89 8.68
CA LYS A 173 -31.75 4.97 8.47
C LYS A 173 -32.13 4.53 7.06
N ASP A 174 -33.37 4.15 6.85
CA ASP A 174 -33.96 3.87 5.54
C ASP A 174 -33.15 2.84 4.71
N GLY A 175 -32.51 1.86 5.37
CA GLY A 175 -31.69 0.84 4.72
C GLY A 175 -30.25 1.28 4.43
N VAL A 176 -29.84 2.50 4.83
CA VAL A 176 -28.47 2.99 4.77
C VAL A 176 -27.74 2.69 6.07
N TYR A 177 -26.52 2.21 5.99
CA TYR A 177 -25.59 2.03 7.10
C TYR A 177 -24.78 3.30 7.30
N GLY A 178 -24.70 3.78 8.54
CA GLY A 178 -24.03 5.05 8.84
C GLY A 178 -22.54 5.03 8.59
N ILE A 179 -21.90 3.85 8.73
CA ILE A 179 -20.48 3.68 8.46
C ILE A 179 -20.23 2.24 7.97
N GLY A 180 -19.37 2.08 6.98
CA GLY A 180 -18.87 0.79 6.53
C GLY A 180 -17.53 0.46 7.18
N LEU A 181 -17.54 -0.48 8.13
CA LEU A 181 -16.34 -0.99 8.82
C LEU A 181 -16.18 -2.48 8.57
N PRO A 182 -15.01 -2.96 8.10
CA PRO A 182 -14.78 -4.38 7.89
C PRO A 182 -14.65 -5.13 9.22
N GLY A 183 -15.03 -6.42 9.21
CA GLY A 183 -14.85 -7.34 10.36
C GLY A 183 -14.17 -8.65 9.98
N ASN A 184 -13.73 -8.80 8.74
CA ASN A 184 -13.04 -10.00 8.25
C ASN A 184 -11.63 -10.10 8.86
N LYS A 185 -11.16 -11.32 9.16
CA LYS A 185 -9.76 -11.54 9.55
C LYS A 185 -8.85 -11.38 8.33
N GLN A 186 -8.36 -10.17 8.11
CA GLN A 186 -7.50 -9.85 6.95
C GLN A 186 -6.87 -8.45 7.07
N LEU A 187 -5.90 -8.13 6.19
CA LEU A 187 -5.08 -6.92 6.23
C LEU A 187 -5.89 -5.62 6.28
N TYR A 188 -6.98 -5.49 5.51
CA TYR A 188 -7.79 -4.26 5.52
C TYR A 188 -8.41 -3.98 6.90
N THR A 189 -8.87 -5.01 7.59
CA THR A 189 -9.39 -4.87 8.95
C THR A 189 -8.28 -4.53 9.94
N ASP A 190 -7.09 -5.14 9.80
CA ASP A 190 -5.90 -4.75 10.60
C ASP A 190 -5.59 -3.27 10.44
N GLN A 191 -5.57 -2.77 9.20
CA GLN A 191 -5.30 -1.38 8.88
C GLN A 191 -6.38 -0.43 9.44
N THR A 192 -7.65 -0.83 9.38
CA THR A 192 -8.74 0.00 9.90
C THR A 192 -8.74 0.08 11.41
N ILE A 193 -8.60 -1.03 12.14
CA ILE A 193 -8.52 -1.00 13.61
C ILE A 193 -7.25 -0.29 14.08
N TYR A 194 -6.11 -0.49 13.40
CA TYR A 194 -4.89 0.23 13.74
C TYR A 194 -5.04 1.75 13.57
N SER A 195 -5.85 2.21 12.61
CA SER A 195 -6.16 3.63 12.47
C SER A 195 -6.85 4.22 13.70
N PHE A 196 -7.71 3.46 14.36
CA PHE A 196 -8.29 3.86 15.65
C PHE A 196 -7.26 3.81 16.78
N MET A 197 -6.36 2.81 16.80
CA MET A 197 -5.28 2.74 17.78
C MET A 197 -4.35 3.97 17.69
N VAL A 198 -4.00 4.41 16.47
CA VAL A 198 -3.25 5.66 16.25
C VAL A 198 -3.95 6.83 16.94
N ASN A 199 -5.24 6.97 16.73
CA ASN A 199 -6.06 8.09 17.22
C ASN A 199 -6.44 8.01 18.72
N SER A 200 -5.95 7.00 19.44
CA SER A 200 -6.01 6.85 20.90
C SER A 200 -4.64 6.92 21.58
N GLY A 201 -3.57 7.24 20.81
CA GLY A 201 -2.21 7.26 21.33
C GLY A 201 -1.58 5.88 21.51
N ALA A 202 -2.16 4.81 20.90
CA ALA A 202 -1.68 3.44 20.94
C ALA A 202 -1.02 3.00 19.62
N SER A 203 -0.38 3.91 18.90
CA SER A 203 0.28 3.60 17.62
C SER A 203 1.47 2.67 17.75
N GLU A 204 2.17 2.69 18.89
CA GLU A 204 3.30 1.83 19.16
C GLU A 204 2.86 0.56 19.91
N ILE A 205 3.03 -0.60 19.28
CA ILE A 205 2.67 -1.90 19.87
C ILE A 205 3.85 -2.62 20.53
N TYR A 206 5.06 -2.06 20.41
CA TYR A 206 6.25 -2.56 21.08
C TYR A 206 6.81 -1.56 22.09
N ASN A 207 7.47 -2.08 23.11
CA ASN A 207 8.42 -1.35 23.92
C ASN A 207 9.76 -1.23 23.19
N SER A 208 10.66 -0.38 23.67
CA SER A 208 11.99 -0.19 23.05
C SER A 208 12.87 -1.44 23.06
N ASP A 209 12.58 -2.43 23.91
CA ASP A 209 13.28 -3.70 24.00
C ASP A 209 12.67 -4.80 23.09
N GLY A 210 11.65 -4.47 22.30
CA GLY A 210 10.97 -5.40 21.41
C GLY A 210 9.88 -6.24 22.06
N SER A 211 9.63 -6.12 23.36
CA SER A 211 8.49 -6.76 24.01
C SER A 211 7.18 -6.06 23.59
N LEU A 212 6.10 -6.84 23.47
CA LEU A 212 4.79 -6.31 23.10
C LEU A 212 4.17 -5.46 24.22
N ARG A 213 3.55 -4.35 23.84
CA ARG A 213 2.73 -3.50 24.70
C ARG A 213 1.33 -3.27 24.11
N PHE A 214 0.83 -4.25 23.40
CA PHE A 214 -0.47 -4.17 22.73
C PHE A 214 -1.63 -3.99 23.73
N ASP A 215 -1.60 -4.74 24.85
CA ASP A 215 -2.59 -4.56 25.95
C ASP A 215 -2.29 -3.29 26.74
N ASN A 216 -2.87 -2.18 26.26
CA ASN A 216 -2.79 -0.86 26.90
C ASN A 216 -4.13 -0.13 26.81
N PRO A 217 -4.38 0.92 27.64
CA PRO A 217 -5.67 1.62 27.64
C PRO A 217 -6.09 2.21 26.30
N GLY A 218 -5.16 2.70 25.49
CA GLY A 218 -5.45 3.27 24.16
C GLY A 218 -5.94 2.19 23.20
N THR A 219 -5.28 1.02 23.16
CA THR A 219 -5.73 -0.15 22.36
C THR A 219 -7.13 -0.59 22.81
N VAL A 220 -7.37 -0.74 24.11
CA VAL A 220 -8.69 -1.10 24.63
C VAL A 220 -9.76 -0.11 24.17
N SER A 221 -9.50 1.21 24.29
CA SER A 221 -10.43 2.24 23.82
C SER A 221 -10.69 2.20 22.32
N ALA A 222 -9.66 1.89 21.50
CA ALA A 222 -9.80 1.74 20.06
C ALA A 222 -10.71 0.56 19.68
N TYR A 223 -10.55 -0.58 20.35
CA TYR A 223 -11.38 -1.76 20.14
C TYR A 223 -12.81 -1.55 20.62
N GLU A 224 -13.00 -0.83 21.73
CA GLU A 224 -14.32 -0.48 22.24
C GLU A 224 -15.08 0.43 21.26
N VAL A 225 -14.48 1.53 20.80
CA VAL A 225 -15.13 2.42 19.84
C VAL A 225 -15.40 1.74 18.50
N TYR A 226 -14.50 0.89 18.04
CA TYR A 226 -14.73 0.11 16.82
C TYR A 226 -15.95 -0.80 16.96
N LYS A 227 -16.03 -1.56 18.06
CA LYS A 227 -17.19 -2.39 18.40
C LYS A 227 -18.48 -1.59 18.44
N ASP A 228 -18.45 -0.42 19.07
CA ASP A 228 -19.60 0.48 19.16
C ASP A 228 -20.03 1.05 17.79
N LEU A 229 -19.08 1.32 16.89
CA LEU A 229 -19.36 1.78 15.54
C LEU A 229 -19.82 0.65 14.63
N TYR A 230 -19.33 -0.57 14.84
CA TYR A 230 -19.62 -1.74 14.01
C TYR A 230 -21.10 -2.07 13.95
N GLN A 231 -21.89 -1.76 15.00
CA GLN A 231 -23.35 -1.92 14.98
C GLN A 231 -24.07 -1.08 13.91
N TYR A 232 -23.41 -0.06 13.36
CA TYR A 232 -23.94 0.81 12.29
C TYR A 232 -23.41 0.42 10.91
N SER A 233 -22.66 -0.70 10.82
CA SER A 233 -22.20 -1.31 9.56
C SER A 233 -23.17 -2.36 9.05
N ALA A 234 -22.98 -2.75 7.78
CA ALA A 234 -23.79 -3.80 7.17
C ALA A 234 -23.59 -5.15 7.89
N PRO A 235 -24.63 -6.00 7.99
CA PRO A 235 -24.51 -7.30 8.68
C PRO A 235 -23.48 -8.26 8.09
N ASP A 236 -23.19 -8.14 6.78
CA ASP A 236 -22.20 -8.94 6.05
C ASP A 236 -20.77 -8.35 6.11
N ALA A 237 -20.58 -7.22 6.78
CA ALA A 237 -19.29 -6.54 6.92
C ALA A 237 -18.20 -7.43 7.58
N ALA A 238 -18.61 -8.51 8.27
CA ALA A 238 -17.71 -9.55 8.78
C ALA A 238 -16.93 -10.30 7.68
N ASN A 239 -17.35 -10.18 6.41
CA ASN A 239 -16.72 -10.84 5.25
C ASN A 239 -16.07 -9.83 4.29
N TRP A 240 -16.11 -8.53 4.58
CA TRP A 240 -15.65 -7.51 3.65
C TRP A 240 -14.14 -7.45 3.52
N THR A 241 -13.72 -7.23 2.28
CA THR A 241 -12.41 -6.74 1.90
C THR A 241 -12.53 -5.27 1.44
N TRP A 242 -11.49 -4.71 0.84
CA TRP A 242 -11.53 -3.34 0.29
C TRP A 242 -12.66 -3.15 -0.73
N GLY A 243 -12.89 -4.15 -1.60
CA GLY A 243 -13.86 -4.04 -2.70
C GLY A 243 -15.32 -3.98 -2.23
N GLU A 244 -15.73 -4.80 -1.28
CA GLU A 244 -17.08 -4.79 -0.73
C GLU A 244 -17.37 -3.49 0.02
N ALA A 245 -16.38 -2.97 0.76
CA ALA A 245 -16.49 -1.71 1.44
C ALA A 245 -16.67 -0.55 0.46
N GLU A 246 -15.87 -0.49 -0.61
CA GLU A 246 -16.02 0.51 -1.68
C GLU A 246 -17.37 0.40 -2.39
N ALA A 247 -17.82 -0.83 -2.68
CA ALA A 247 -19.12 -1.07 -3.31
C ALA A 247 -20.27 -0.60 -2.41
N CYS A 248 -20.20 -0.81 -1.08
CA CYS A 248 -21.18 -0.29 -0.14
C CYS A 248 -21.26 1.24 -0.21
N PHE A 249 -20.13 1.91 -0.25
CA PHE A 249 -20.10 3.37 -0.37
C PHE A 249 -20.59 3.84 -1.74
N ALA A 250 -20.10 3.27 -2.83
CA ALA A 250 -20.47 3.66 -4.19
C ALA A 250 -21.98 3.46 -4.46
N SER A 251 -22.57 2.38 -3.98
CA SER A 251 -24.01 2.09 -4.09
C SER A 251 -24.91 2.93 -3.18
N LYS A 252 -24.36 3.82 -2.36
CA LYS A 252 -25.06 4.61 -1.33
C LYS A 252 -25.63 3.77 -0.17
N ALA A 253 -25.24 2.52 -0.04
CA ALA A 253 -25.62 1.69 1.09
C ALA A 253 -24.86 2.03 2.38
N CYS A 254 -23.67 2.63 2.27
CA CYS A 254 -22.91 3.18 3.39
C CYS A 254 -22.75 4.70 3.23
N ALA A 255 -23.07 5.47 4.29
CA ALA A 255 -22.92 6.94 4.31
C ALA A 255 -21.46 7.37 4.45
N MET A 256 -20.68 6.64 5.24
CA MET A 256 -19.25 6.83 5.46
C MET A 256 -18.50 5.52 5.28
N ILE A 257 -17.20 5.62 4.98
CA ILE A 257 -16.28 4.47 4.89
C ILE A 257 -14.86 4.89 5.25
N LEU A 258 -14.12 4.01 5.95
CA LEU A 258 -12.68 4.13 6.09
C LEU A 258 -12.00 3.45 4.89
N GLN A 259 -11.25 4.20 4.08
CA GLN A 259 -10.59 3.65 2.91
C GLN A 259 -9.37 4.51 2.51
N PHE A 260 -8.44 3.91 1.80
CA PHE A 260 -7.32 4.62 1.18
C PHE A 260 -7.80 5.56 0.06
N THR A 261 -8.68 5.08 -0.81
CA THR A 261 -9.40 5.87 -1.81
C THR A 261 -10.74 5.24 -2.13
N VAL A 262 -11.67 6.04 -2.62
CA VAL A 262 -12.92 5.59 -3.25
C VAL A 262 -13.12 6.24 -4.61
N ILE A 263 -12.15 7.06 -5.06
CA ILE A 263 -12.34 7.99 -6.18
C ILE A 263 -12.74 7.26 -7.45
N THR A 264 -12.01 6.23 -7.87
CA THR A 264 -12.27 5.52 -9.13
C THR A 264 -13.60 4.77 -9.10
N THR A 265 -13.90 4.08 -8.00
CA THR A 265 -15.15 3.37 -7.83
C THR A 265 -16.34 4.33 -7.72
N TYR A 266 -16.18 5.41 -6.96
CA TYR A 266 -17.19 6.46 -6.82
C TYR A 266 -17.47 7.17 -8.16
N ASP A 267 -16.42 7.50 -8.92
CA ASP A 267 -16.56 8.15 -10.23
C ASP A 267 -17.32 7.27 -11.23
N SER A 268 -16.98 5.99 -11.28
CA SER A 268 -17.53 5.05 -12.27
C SER A 268 -18.93 4.53 -11.93
N GLN A 269 -19.26 4.35 -10.64
CA GLN A 269 -20.49 3.69 -10.21
C GLN A 269 -21.53 4.63 -9.61
N ALA A 270 -21.12 5.79 -9.05
CA ALA A 270 -22.01 6.70 -8.33
C ALA A 270 -22.30 8.02 -9.07
N GLU A 271 -22.14 8.07 -10.39
CA GLU A 271 -22.28 9.30 -11.20
C GLU A 271 -21.24 10.38 -10.89
N GLY A 272 -20.31 10.11 -9.97
CA GLY A 272 -19.06 10.82 -9.76
C GLY A 272 -19.16 12.32 -9.54
N ASP A 273 -20.05 12.83 -8.67
CA ASP A 273 -20.03 14.26 -8.31
C ASP A 273 -18.89 14.56 -7.31
N ALA A 274 -17.79 15.10 -7.83
CA ALA A 274 -16.66 15.49 -7.01
C ALA A 274 -17.01 16.55 -5.95
N ASN A 275 -18.07 17.34 -6.14
CA ASN A 275 -18.50 18.36 -5.17
C ASN A 275 -19.17 17.69 -3.96
N ASP A 276 -19.88 16.59 -4.17
CA ASP A 276 -20.52 15.84 -3.09
C ASP A 276 -19.56 14.94 -2.32
N LEU A 277 -18.47 14.49 -2.94
CA LEU A 277 -17.49 13.65 -2.26
C LEU A 277 -16.69 14.45 -1.24
N GLY A 278 -16.77 14.05 0.04
CA GLY A 278 -15.98 14.54 1.15
C GLY A 278 -14.93 13.54 1.59
N VAL A 279 -13.82 14.03 2.10
CA VAL A 279 -12.78 13.24 2.76
C VAL A 279 -12.28 14.00 3.99
N ILE A 280 -12.14 13.31 5.11
CA ILE A 280 -11.63 13.88 6.37
C ILE A 280 -10.59 12.93 6.96
N GLN A 281 -9.77 13.49 7.84
CA GLN A 281 -8.91 12.72 8.72
C GLN A 281 -9.76 11.81 9.63
N ILE A 282 -9.19 10.67 10.02
CA ILE A 282 -9.84 9.79 10.99
C ILE A 282 -9.99 10.54 12.33
N PRO A 283 -11.21 10.61 12.91
CA PRO A 283 -11.44 11.25 14.18
C PRO A 283 -10.63 10.63 15.32
N TYR A 284 -10.16 11.47 16.23
CA TYR A 284 -9.38 11.05 17.40
C TYR A 284 -10.28 10.78 18.61
N ALA A 285 -9.76 10.05 19.59
CA ALA A 285 -10.42 9.83 20.86
C ALA A 285 -10.66 11.17 21.58
N ASP A 286 -11.81 11.30 22.23
CA ASP A 286 -12.19 12.55 22.89
C ASP A 286 -11.09 13.00 23.87
N GLY A 287 -10.64 14.25 23.70
CA GLY A 287 -9.54 14.82 24.47
C GLY A 287 -8.12 14.46 24.00
N MET A 288 -7.97 13.69 22.92
CA MET A 288 -6.69 13.20 22.42
C MET A 288 -6.29 13.85 21.08
N ALA A 289 -6.53 15.14 20.90
CA ALA A 289 -6.25 15.87 19.65
C ALA A 289 -4.78 15.74 19.19
N ASP A 290 -3.84 15.63 20.11
CA ASP A 290 -2.41 15.44 19.82
C ASP A 290 -2.10 14.07 19.20
N SER A 291 -3.00 13.09 19.35
CA SER A 291 -2.89 11.75 18.72
C SER A 291 -3.55 11.70 17.34
N ALA A 292 -4.07 12.82 16.85
CA ALA A 292 -4.72 12.86 15.53
C ALA A 292 -3.78 12.41 14.42
N GLY A 293 -4.11 11.32 13.76
CA GLY A 293 -3.25 10.70 12.75
C GLY A 293 -3.99 9.68 11.88
N THR A 294 -3.24 8.93 11.13
CA THR A 294 -3.76 7.85 10.27
C THR A 294 -2.72 6.74 10.10
N VAL A 295 -3.16 5.61 9.57
CA VAL A 295 -2.26 4.65 8.95
C VAL A 295 -1.78 5.21 7.63
N SER A 296 -0.47 5.24 7.44
CA SER A 296 0.14 5.63 6.17
C SER A 296 1.30 4.69 5.86
N TYR A 297 1.22 4.03 4.71
CA TYR A 297 2.25 3.13 4.21
C TYR A 297 2.89 3.71 2.96
N VAL A 298 4.22 3.70 2.94
CA VAL A 298 4.95 3.83 1.68
C VAL A 298 5.12 2.43 1.10
N ASN A 299 4.58 2.19 -0.08
CA ASN A 299 4.90 0.99 -0.84
C ASN A 299 6.26 1.16 -1.48
N SER A 300 7.04 0.11 -1.51
CA SER A 300 8.42 0.10 -1.98
C SER A 300 8.71 -1.08 -2.88
N ALA A 301 9.83 -1.04 -3.58
CA ALA A 301 10.39 -2.16 -4.31
C ALA A 301 11.66 -2.66 -3.62
N MET A 302 11.64 -3.90 -3.15
CA MET A 302 12.81 -4.64 -2.71
C MET A 302 13.49 -5.28 -3.91
N ILE A 303 14.81 -5.25 -3.97
CA ILE A 303 15.61 -6.05 -4.91
C ILE A 303 15.94 -7.37 -4.22
N MET A 304 15.51 -8.49 -4.81
CA MET A 304 15.51 -9.82 -4.20
C MET A 304 16.58 -10.75 -4.80
N THR A 305 17.52 -10.22 -5.56
CA THR A 305 18.54 -11.01 -6.25
C THR A 305 19.94 -10.55 -5.91
N GLU A 306 20.87 -11.49 -5.72
CA GLU A 306 22.31 -11.23 -5.58
C GLU A 306 23.06 -11.25 -6.94
N ASP A 307 22.39 -11.71 -8.01
CA ASP A 307 22.97 -11.69 -9.36
C ASP A 307 23.19 -10.24 -9.82
N SER A 308 24.42 -9.88 -10.09
CA SER A 308 24.81 -8.50 -10.39
C SER A 308 24.16 -7.96 -11.66
N GLU A 309 23.96 -8.78 -12.70
CA GLU A 309 23.33 -8.36 -13.98
C GLU A 309 21.84 -8.10 -13.75
N LYS A 310 21.16 -8.99 -13.03
CA LYS A 310 19.75 -8.84 -12.67
C LYS A 310 19.52 -7.67 -11.69
N MET A 311 20.42 -7.47 -10.75
CA MET A 311 20.38 -6.32 -9.83
C MET A 311 20.48 -5.00 -10.60
N GLU A 312 21.45 -4.86 -11.50
CA GLU A 312 21.59 -3.65 -12.32
C GLU A 312 20.41 -3.45 -13.28
N ALA A 313 19.87 -4.52 -13.86
CA ALA A 313 18.66 -4.46 -14.67
C ALA A 313 17.44 -4.01 -13.84
N SER A 314 17.30 -4.50 -12.61
CA SER A 314 16.26 -4.09 -11.65
C SER A 314 16.38 -2.61 -11.28
N LYS A 315 17.56 -2.13 -10.93
CA LYS A 315 17.84 -0.71 -10.64
C LYS A 315 17.49 0.18 -11.84
N LYS A 316 17.82 -0.26 -13.05
CA LYS A 316 17.53 0.47 -14.28
C LYS A 316 16.02 0.60 -14.54
N PHE A 317 15.27 -0.47 -14.30
CA PHE A 317 13.81 -0.43 -14.40
C PHE A 317 13.19 0.48 -13.33
N LEU A 318 13.62 0.38 -12.07
CA LEU A 318 13.15 1.24 -11.00
C LEU A 318 13.50 2.71 -11.25
N SER A 319 14.69 3.00 -11.78
CA SER A 319 15.06 4.36 -12.20
C SER A 319 14.13 4.90 -13.28
N PHE A 320 13.78 4.07 -14.29
CA PHE A 320 12.84 4.45 -15.35
C PHE A 320 11.45 4.78 -14.80
N LEU A 321 10.95 4.00 -13.82
CA LEU A 321 9.67 4.30 -13.18
C LEU A 321 9.69 5.64 -12.43
N MET A 322 10.83 6.02 -11.85
CA MET A 322 10.98 7.26 -11.08
C MET A 322 11.25 8.49 -11.94
N GLU A 323 11.51 8.36 -13.25
CA GLU A 323 11.70 9.49 -14.15
C GLU A 323 10.44 10.35 -14.24
N PRO A 324 10.57 11.69 -14.30
CA PRO A 324 9.43 12.59 -14.50
C PRO A 324 8.59 12.18 -15.73
N GLY A 325 7.28 12.22 -15.59
CA GLY A 325 6.34 11.74 -16.60
C GLY A 325 6.05 10.25 -16.47
N ASN A 326 7.04 9.38 -16.36
CA ASN A 326 6.82 7.95 -16.04
C ASN A 326 6.28 7.79 -14.64
N TYR A 327 6.89 8.48 -13.67
CA TYR A 327 6.43 8.47 -12.29
C TYR A 327 5.00 8.97 -12.15
N GLY A 328 4.66 10.11 -12.79
CA GLY A 328 3.29 10.62 -12.80
C GLY A 328 2.29 9.62 -13.39
N ARG A 329 2.63 8.94 -14.49
CA ARG A 329 1.78 7.88 -15.08
C ARG A 329 1.67 6.67 -14.18
N PHE A 330 2.75 6.29 -13.51
CA PHE A 330 2.79 5.15 -12.60
C PHE A 330 1.87 5.36 -11.41
N ILE A 331 1.99 6.48 -10.69
CA ILE A 331 1.13 6.75 -9.52
C ILE A 331 -0.31 7.13 -9.92
N ASN A 332 -0.58 7.57 -11.15
CA ASN A 332 -1.93 7.78 -11.67
C ASN A 332 -2.63 6.50 -12.13
N MET A 333 -2.04 5.32 -11.92
CA MET A 333 -2.77 4.07 -12.12
C MET A 333 -3.97 3.95 -11.16
N GLU A 334 -3.95 4.67 -10.01
CA GLU A 334 -5.11 4.84 -9.15
C GLU A 334 -5.08 6.22 -8.47
N PRO A 335 -5.74 7.23 -9.05
CA PRO A 335 -5.76 8.57 -8.51
C PRO A 335 -6.28 8.67 -7.08
N GLY A 336 -5.51 9.31 -6.20
CA GLY A 336 -5.84 9.47 -4.78
C GLY A 336 -5.46 8.27 -3.90
N LEU A 337 -5.14 7.10 -4.46
CA LEU A 337 -4.55 5.99 -3.73
C LEU A 337 -3.04 6.16 -3.64
N PHE A 338 -2.39 6.31 -4.80
CA PHE A 338 -0.94 6.41 -4.89
C PHE A 338 -0.52 7.88 -4.86
N LEU A 339 0.03 8.27 -3.72
CA LEU A 339 0.47 9.64 -3.46
C LEU A 339 1.97 9.77 -3.72
N PRO A 340 2.44 10.90 -4.30
CA PRO A 340 3.86 11.11 -4.55
C PRO A 340 4.67 11.14 -3.26
N ILE A 341 5.89 10.56 -3.30
CA ILE A 341 6.79 10.42 -2.16
C ILE A 341 8.07 11.25 -2.32
N THR A 342 8.18 12.04 -3.38
CA THR A 342 9.33 12.90 -3.65
C THR A 342 8.86 14.32 -3.93
N GLU A 343 9.74 15.31 -3.67
CA GLU A 343 9.46 16.71 -4.01
C GLU A 343 9.23 16.90 -5.51
N GLU A 344 10.04 16.26 -6.36
CA GLU A 344 9.90 16.36 -7.80
C GLU A 344 8.65 15.64 -8.31
N GLY A 345 8.32 14.47 -7.76
CA GLY A 345 7.08 13.75 -8.07
C GLY A 345 5.84 14.53 -7.70
N SER A 346 5.86 15.28 -6.58
CA SER A 346 4.74 16.15 -6.19
C SER A 346 4.55 17.38 -7.08
N LYS A 347 5.51 17.69 -7.96
CA LYS A 347 5.45 18.75 -8.97
C LYS A 347 5.19 18.20 -10.38
N ASP A 348 5.13 16.88 -10.54
CA ASP A 348 4.99 16.24 -11.86
C ASP A 348 3.68 16.67 -12.52
N ARG A 349 3.80 17.29 -13.69
CA ARG A 349 2.65 17.76 -14.48
C ARG A 349 1.80 16.59 -15.00
N THR A 350 2.40 15.44 -15.27
CA THR A 350 1.68 14.25 -15.73
C THR A 350 0.74 13.77 -14.64
N TYR A 351 1.17 13.80 -13.37
CA TYR A 351 0.29 13.52 -12.24
C TYR A 351 -0.86 14.54 -12.14
N TRP A 352 -0.54 15.84 -12.05
CA TRP A 352 -1.54 16.86 -11.76
C TRP A 352 -2.46 17.22 -12.92
N ASN A 353 -2.12 16.87 -14.17
CA ASN A 353 -2.95 17.10 -15.36
C ASN A 353 -3.81 15.88 -15.73
N ASP A 354 -3.69 14.77 -15.03
CA ASP A 354 -4.60 13.64 -15.22
C ASP A 354 -6.05 14.09 -14.99
N PRO A 355 -7.00 13.77 -15.88
CA PRO A 355 -8.39 14.21 -15.77
C PRO A 355 -9.06 13.87 -14.43
N MET A 356 -8.78 12.68 -13.88
CA MET A 356 -9.33 12.24 -12.59
C MET A 356 -8.70 13.03 -11.43
N VAL A 357 -7.38 13.25 -11.46
CA VAL A 357 -6.67 14.07 -10.48
C VAL A 357 -7.17 15.53 -10.52
N VAL A 358 -7.42 16.07 -11.70
CA VAL A 358 -8.00 17.43 -11.85
C VAL A 358 -9.39 17.51 -11.24
N LYS A 359 -10.26 16.50 -11.54
CA LYS A 359 -11.64 16.45 -11.07
C LYS A 359 -11.73 16.34 -9.54
N TYR A 360 -10.87 15.51 -8.92
CA TYR A 360 -10.87 15.24 -7.48
C TYR A 360 -9.72 15.92 -6.72
N LYS A 361 -9.17 16.98 -7.28
CA LYS A 361 -8.01 17.69 -6.72
C LYS A 361 -8.16 18.12 -5.26
N PRO A 362 -9.30 18.65 -4.80
CA PRO A 362 -9.49 18.98 -3.39
C PRO A 362 -9.35 17.76 -2.46
N GLN A 363 -9.95 16.62 -2.84
CA GLN A 363 -9.90 15.38 -2.06
C GLN A 363 -8.47 14.84 -2.01
N ILE A 364 -7.77 14.79 -3.15
CA ILE A 364 -6.38 14.33 -3.23
C ILE A 364 -5.45 15.20 -2.39
N LYS A 365 -5.65 16.51 -2.36
CA LYS A 365 -4.88 17.40 -1.47
C LYS A 365 -5.13 17.09 0.00
N THR A 366 -6.39 16.83 0.39
CA THR A 366 -6.70 16.41 1.77
C THR A 366 -6.02 15.09 2.10
N MET A 367 -5.98 14.13 1.17
CA MET A 367 -5.25 12.87 1.35
C MET A 367 -3.75 13.07 1.54
N LEU A 368 -3.14 13.97 0.76
CA LEU A 368 -1.74 14.36 0.93
C LEU A 368 -1.49 14.96 2.32
N ASP A 369 -2.36 15.88 2.76
CA ASP A 369 -2.25 16.49 4.09
C ASP A 369 -2.40 15.44 5.20
N ASN A 370 -3.39 14.54 5.10
CA ASN A 370 -3.59 13.45 6.05
C ASN A 370 -2.36 12.54 6.13
N SER A 371 -1.75 12.20 5.01
CA SER A 371 -0.57 11.33 4.95
C SER A 371 0.65 11.88 5.71
N THR A 372 0.73 13.21 5.91
CA THR A 372 1.81 13.82 6.70
C THR A 372 1.78 13.43 8.18
N ARG A 373 0.61 12.95 8.67
CA ARG A 373 0.40 12.48 10.04
C ARG A 373 0.34 10.96 10.13
N GLY A 374 0.97 10.30 9.17
CA GLY A 374 1.01 8.86 9.11
C GLY A 374 1.79 8.23 10.25
N SER A 375 1.24 7.15 10.81
CA SER A 375 1.92 6.23 11.72
C SER A 375 2.17 4.89 11.03
N LEU A 376 3.25 4.23 11.42
CA LEU A 376 3.67 2.95 10.89
C LEU A 376 3.36 1.84 11.88
N PHE A 377 2.65 0.82 11.40
CA PHE A 377 2.41 -0.38 12.16
C PHE A 377 3.72 -1.14 12.41
N GLY A 378 3.95 -1.51 13.67
CA GLY A 378 5.14 -2.27 14.08
C GLY A 378 6.40 -1.45 14.27
N PHE A 379 6.33 -0.12 14.21
CA PHE A 379 7.44 0.76 14.49
C PHE A 379 7.29 1.43 15.85
N THR A 380 8.38 1.48 16.61
CA THR A 380 8.47 2.18 17.89
C THR A 380 9.75 3.01 17.89
N ASN A 381 9.64 4.33 18.08
CA ASN A 381 10.76 5.26 18.03
C ASN A 381 11.66 5.10 16.77
N GLY A 382 11.06 4.85 15.61
CA GLY A 382 11.78 4.66 14.34
C GLY A 382 12.44 3.28 14.18
N ASN A 383 12.30 2.37 15.14
CA ASN A 383 12.81 1.00 15.05
C ASN A 383 11.67 0.03 14.75
N THR A 384 11.98 -1.03 14.03
CA THR A 384 11.08 -2.16 13.77
C THR A 384 11.69 -3.46 14.27
N PHE A 385 10.84 -4.45 14.51
CA PHE A 385 11.23 -5.79 14.95
C PHE A 385 10.69 -6.82 13.96
N THR A 386 11.48 -7.85 13.64
CA THR A 386 11.09 -8.89 12.66
C THR A 386 9.80 -9.60 13.04
N SER A 387 9.53 -9.72 14.34
CA SER A 387 8.28 -10.28 14.88
C SER A 387 7.00 -9.60 14.37
N ILE A 388 7.08 -8.33 13.89
CA ILE A 388 5.91 -7.67 13.28
C ILE A 388 5.39 -8.43 12.07
N SER A 389 6.29 -9.02 11.28
CA SER A 389 5.90 -9.80 10.10
C SER A 389 5.05 -11.04 10.47
N SER A 390 5.30 -11.66 11.64
CA SER A 390 4.48 -12.77 12.14
C SER A 390 3.07 -12.31 12.56
N ILE A 391 2.96 -11.12 13.17
CA ILE A 391 1.68 -10.52 13.58
C ILE A 391 0.86 -10.15 12.33
N SER A 392 1.49 -9.49 11.36
CA SER A 392 0.85 -9.10 10.10
C SER A 392 0.44 -10.31 9.25
N ALA A 393 1.33 -11.30 9.09
CA ALA A 393 1.06 -12.49 8.28
C ALA A 393 -0.15 -13.28 8.78
N GLN A 394 -0.40 -13.26 10.09
CA GLN A 394 -1.51 -13.95 10.71
C GLN A 394 -2.74 -13.08 10.95
N ASN A 395 -2.68 -11.79 10.58
CA ASN A 395 -3.74 -10.81 10.76
C ASN A 395 -4.26 -10.77 12.21
N LEU A 396 -3.34 -10.63 13.17
CA LEU A 396 -3.67 -10.82 14.59
C LEU A 396 -4.45 -9.64 15.19
N LEU A 397 -4.39 -8.44 14.60
CA LEU A 397 -5.22 -7.31 15.04
C LEU A 397 -6.69 -7.59 14.72
N SER A 398 -7.01 -7.99 13.50
CA SER A 398 -8.37 -8.33 13.10
C SER A 398 -8.87 -9.61 13.77
N GLN A 399 -8.01 -10.60 14.01
CA GLN A 399 -8.37 -11.76 14.82
C GLN A 399 -8.80 -11.32 16.23
N THR A 400 -8.04 -10.43 16.87
CA THR A 400 -8.39 -9.87 18.17
C THR A 400 -9.70 -9.08 18.12
N LEU A 401 -9.92 -8.32 17.02
CA LEU A 401 -11.15 -7.58 16.83
C LEU A 401 -12.37 -8.50 16.73
N GLN A 402 -12.24 -9.64 16.06
CA GLN A 402 -13.33 -10.63 15.96
C GLN A 402 -13.77 -11.15 17.34
N LEU A 403 -12.87 -11.30 18.31
CA LEU A 403 -13.25 -11.63 19.68
C LEU A 403 -14.24 -10.62 20.27
N ALA A 404 -14.12 -9.33 19.91
CA ALA A 404 -15.00 -8.29 20.40
C ALA A 404 -16.29 -8.16 19.57
N ILE A 405 -16.22 -8.16 18.22
CA ILE A 405 -17.37 -7.86 17.37
C ILE A 405 -18.19 -9.08 16.97
N ILE A 406 -17.59 -10.28 16.93
CA ILE A 406 -18.25 -11.54 16.55
C ILE A 406 -18.55 -12.36 17.82
N ASP A 407 -17.53 -12.61 18.65
CA ASP A 407 -17.68 -13.47 19.84
C ASP A 407 -18.29 -12.71 21.04
N GLY A 408 -18.45 -11.39 20.92
CA GLY A 408 -19.15 -10.55 21.90
C GLY A 408 -18.36 -10.23 23.17
N LYS A 409 -17.06 -10.55 23.25
CA LYS A 409 -16.20 -10.22 24.40
C LYS A 409 -16.17 -8.70 24.61
N ASP A 410 -16.00 -8.26 25.86
CA ASP A 410 -15.65 -6.86 26.10
C ASP A 410 -14.26 -6.54 25.54
N ALA A 411 -14.02 -5.27 25.21
CA ALA A 411 -12.79 -4.85 24.54
C ALA A 411 -11.53 -5.17 25.37
N LYS A 412 -11.59 -5.00 26.70
CA LYS A 412 -10.44 -5.30 27.56
C LYS A 412 -10.06 -6.77 27.54
N SER A 413 -11.06 -7.64 27.65
CA SER A 413 -10.84 -9.10 27.59
C SER A 413 -10.33 -9.54 26.21
N ALA A 414 -10.87 -8.96 25.13
CA ALA A 414 -10.42 -9.24 23.76
C ALA A 414 -8.96 -8.82 23.55
N VAL A 415 -8.59 -7.61 23.96
CA VAL A 415 -7.24 -7.07 23.82
C VAL A 415 -6.22 -7.84 24.67
N SER A 416 -6.57 -8.23 25.89
CA SER A 416 -5.68 -9.03 26.75
C SER A 416 -5.42 -10.43 26.16
N GLU A 417 -6.46 -11.06 25.59
CA GLU A 417 -6.30 -12.34 24.87
C GLU A 417 -5.50 -12.15 23.57
N GLY A 418 -5.73 -11.05 22.82
CA GLY A 418 -4.96 -10.70 21.64
C GLY A 418 -3.47 -10.52 21.93
N GLN A 419 -3.11 -9.87 23.04
CA GLN A 419 -1.71 -9.78 23.52
C GLN A 419 -1.11 -11.17 23.74
N SER A 420 -1.87 -12.11 24.31
CA SER A 420 -1.40 -13.48 24.56
C SER A 420 -1.19 -14.24 23.26
N ILE A 421 -2.14 -14.13 22.32
CA ILE A 421 -2.04 -14.74 20.97
C ILE A 421 -0.83 -14.18 20.21
N MET A 422 -0.61 -12.85 20.28
CA MET A 422 0.55 -12.24 19.63
C MET A 422 1.88 -12.68 20.25
N ASN A 423 1.95 -12.82 21.58
CA ASN A 423 3.15 -13.34 22.26
C ASN A 423 3.47 -14.77 21.79
N GLU A 424 2.47 -15.65 21.68
CA GLU A 424 2.65 -17.02 21.18
C GLU A 424 3.10 -17.05 19.70
N ALA A 425 2.68 -16.08 18.90
CA ALA A 425 3.01 -16.03 17.48
C ALA A 425 4.43 -15.50 17.17
N ILE A 426 5.06 -14.83 18.15
CA ILE A 426 6.41 -14.26 18.01
C ILE A 426 7.49 -15.03 18.78
N GLU A 427 7.12 -16.03 19.61
CA GLU A 427 8.04 -16.99 20.25
C GLU A 427 8.60 -18.01 19.25
#